data_d0d3ef10420cc28358fc1b94ef842336
#
_entry.id   d0d3ef10420cc28358fc1b94ef842336
#
_cell.length_a   1.000
_cell.length_b   1.000
_cell.length_c   1.000
_cell.angle_alpha   90.00
_cell.angle_beta   90.00
_cell.angle_gamma   90.00
#
_symmetry.space_group_name_H-M   'P 1'
#
loop_
_entity.id
_entity.type
_entity.pdbx_description
1 polymer ?
#
loop_
_entity_poly.entity_id
_entity_poly.type
_entity_poly.pdbx_seq_one_letter_code
_entity_poly.pdbx_strand_id
1 'polypeptide(L)'
;IIFLAKHKNKIIDLTGKTNINQLTAVVTRCSYLITNDTGTMHVAAALGTTIVGLFFAHADPYETGPYSPGHLIFQARISCAPCSYAVECNNVICVQKVHSEYLLLMIQNHYIKGSWQTLDSISDLQEVNIFETCLGYDRGIHLRPLIKNYLTLNDIFREVYSKHWMKFLGSTEISALTSRSIGDLLLNDYDCSNIISLLKQIEVKYCALRDLEKLAVQGICYANEIIFIGPDQISAQIVRIKHLSKEIEMLDESISQVGFIHPEIKPLSDMFTKRKENFQGNDPIKLSQESRKCYQALLEEG
;
A
#
# COMPACT_ATOMS: atom_id res chain seq x y z
N ILE A 1 28.84 14.13 -12.72
CA ILE A 1 30.16 14.52 -12.20
C ILE A 1 30.66 15.82 -12.88
N ILE A 2 30.44 16.03 -14.19
CA ILE A 2 30.92 17.23 -14.94
C ILE A 2 30.24 18.52 -14.49
N PHE A 3 28.95 18.47 -14.11
CA PHE A 3 28.18 19.63 -13.63
C PHE A 3 28.69 20.19 -12.29
N LEU A 4 29.33 19.38 -11.47
CA LEU A 4 29.84 19.73 -10.15
C LEU A 4 31.22 20.39 -10.17
N ALA A 5 31.85 20.50 -11.37
CA ALA A 5 33.22 21.01 -11.51
C ALA A 5 33.40 22.45 -10.99
N LYS A 6 32.36 23.30 -11.06
CA LYS A 6 32.41 24.70 -10.56
C LYS A 6 32.42 24.82 -9.01
N HIS A 7 32.07 23.74 -8.29
CA HIS A 7 31.91 23.75 -6.82
C HIS A 7 32.73 22.66 -6.13
N LYS A 8 33.80 22.16 -6.76
CA LYS A 8 34.64 21.06 -6.26
C LYS A 8 35.04 21.23 -4.78
N ASN A 9 35.36 22.45 -4.35
CA ASN A 9 35.79 22.72 -2.98
C ASN A 9 34.67 22.65 -1.92
N LYS A 10 33.39 22.49 -2.36
CA LYS A 10 32.26 22.38 -1.47
C LYS A 10 31.67 20.96 -1.43
N ILE A 11 32.25 20.02 -2.18
CA ILE A 11 31.76 18.67 -2.32
C ILE A 11 32.76 17.70 -1.70
N ILE A 12 32.26 16.86 -0.79
CA ILE A 12 33.05 15.79 -0.18
C ILE A 12 32.49 14.47 -0.76
N ASP A 13 33.31 13.78 -1.54
CA ASP A 13 33.01 12.46 -2.06
C ASP A 13 33.40 11.38 -1.05
N LEU A 14 32.38 10.73 -0.48
CA LEU A 14 32.50 9.63 0.46
C LEU A 14 32.10 8.28 -0.14
N THR A 15 31.87 8.19 -1.46
CA THR A 15 31.46 6.98 -2.15
C THR A 15 32.46 5.86 -1.92
N GLY A 16 32.02 4.73 -1.35
CA GLY A 16 32.87 3.56 -1.04
C GLY A 16 33.89 3.79 0.07
N LYS A 17 33.87 4.93 0.78
CA LYS A 17 34.84 5.29 1.83
C LYS A 17 34.31 5.17 3.25
N THR A 18 33.08 4.75 3.43
CA THR A 18 32.43 4.63 4.75
C THR A 18 31.92 3.22 4.99
N ASN A 19 32.12 2.72 6.20
CA ASN A 19 31.34 1.61 6.73
C ASN A 19 30.01 2.14 7.32
N ILE A 20 29.14 1.24 7.78
CA ILE A 20 27.80 1.62 8.28
C ILE A 20 27.86 2.61 9.45
N ASN A 21 28.79 2.43 10.40
CA ASN A 21 28.93 3.32 11.54
C ASN A 21 29.41 4.73 11.13
N GLN A 22 30.34 4.78 10.18
CA GLN A 22 30.82 6.04 9.63
C GLN A 22 29.74 6.75 8.81
N LEU A 23 28.95 6.01 8.01
CA LEU A 23 27.80 6.54 7.29
C LEU A 23 26.78 7.14 8.26
N THR A 24 26.44 6.41 9.32
CA THR A 24 25.54 6.88 10.39
C THR A 24 26.03 8.19 11.00
N ALA A 25 27.34 8.28 11.34
CA ALA A 25 27.93 9.49 11.90
C ALA A 25 27.91 10.68 10.91
N VAL A 26 28.05 10.43 9.61
CA VAL A 26 27.92 11.47 8.57
C VAL A 26 26.48 11.93 8.46
N VAL A 27 25.53 10.99 8.35
CA VAL A 27 24.11 11.29 8.20
C VAL A 27 23.58 12.12 9.37
N THR A 28 23.98 11.81 10.60
CA THR A 28 23.61 12.59 11.80
C THR A 28 24.03 14.07 11.72
N ARG A 29 25.05 14.40 10.94
CA ARG A 29 25.55 15.77 10.75
C ARG A 29 24.94 16.50 9.56
N CYS A 30 24.14 15.82 8.77
CA CYS A 30 23.45 16.42 7.62
C CYS A 30 22.17 17.14 8.08
N SER A 31 21.94 18.35 7.57
CA SER A 31 20.66 19.03 7.73
C SER A 31 19.55 18.33 6.91
N TYR A 32 19.91 17.81 5.74
CA TYR A 32 19.02 17.08 4.86
C TYR A 32 19.74 15.88 4.25
N LEU A 33 19.03 14.78 4.11
CA LEU A 33 19.43 13.64 3.29
C LEU A 33 18.50 13.57 2.06
N ILE A 34 19.04 13.75 0.85
CA ILE A 34 18.32 13.50 -0.40
C ILE A 34 18.68 12.08 -0.83
N THR A 35 17.69 11.21 -0.94
CA THR A 35 17.94 9.79 -1.20
C THR A 35 16.74 9.13 -1.91
N ASN A 36 17.01 8.05 -2.62
CA ASN A 36 15.98 7.13 -3.06
C ASN A 36 15.54 6.22 -1.90
N ASP A 37 14.55 5.37 -2.14
CA ASP A 37 14.16 4.28 -1.25
C ASP A 37 15.33 3.30 -1.05
N THR A 38 16.02 3.44 0.07
CA THR A 38 17.22 2.67 0.43
C THR A 38 17.36 2.52 1.93
N GLY A 39 18.20 1.58 2.37
CA GLY A 39 18.50 1.40 3.81
C GLY A 39 19.05 2.68 4.48
N THR A 40 19.77 3.54 3.74
CA THR A 40 20.25 4.84 4.25
C THR A 40 19.11 5.78 4.63
N MET A 41 17.99 5.74 3.91
CA MET A 41 16.80 6.51 4.24
C MET A 41 16.27 6.13 5.64
N HIS A 42 16.16 4.83 5.92
CA HIS A 42 15.68 4.36 7.22
C HIS A 42 16.65 4.67 8.36
N VAL A 43 17.95 4.62 8.10
CA VAL A 43 18.98 5.09 9.06
C VAL A 43 18.78 6.56 9.36
N ALA A 44 18.56 7.41 8.37
CA ALA A 44 18.33 8.84 8.55
C ALA A 44 17.04 9.12 9.34
N ALA A 45 15.96 8.37 9.05
CA ALA A 45 14.70 8.46 9.79
C ALA A 45 14.90 8.15 11.28
N ALA A 46 15.64 7.07 11.59
CA ALA A 46 15.95 6.68 12.97
C ALA A 46 16.85 7.70 13.70
N LEU A 47 17.67 8.45 12.98
CA LEU A 47 18.56 9.48 13.52
C LEU A 47 17.90 10.87 13.64
N GLY A 48 16.69 11.04 13.12
CA GLY A 48 16.00 12.33 13.10
C GLY A 48 16.56 13.32 12.06
N THR A 49 17.35 12.84 11.09
CA THR A 49 17.82 13.66 9.97
C THR A 49 16.67 13.89 8.99
N THR A 50 16.42 15.15 8.61
CA THR A 50 15.34 15.48 7.66
C THR A 50 15.62 14.84 6.29
N ILE A 51 14.66 14.09 5.77
CA ILE A 51 14.77 13.34 4.52
C ILE A 51 14.01 14.07 3.41
N VAL A 52 14.59 14.08 2.21
CA VAL A 52 13.91 14.32 0.94
C VAL A 52 13.99 13.01 0.16
N GLY A 53 12.92 12.23 0.23
CA GLY A 53 12.83 10.90 -0.36
C GLY A 53 12.32 10.96 -1.80
N LEU A 54 13.00 10.25 -2.72
CA LEU A 54 12.66 10.17 -4.13
C LEU A 54 12.20 8.74 -4.45
N PHE A 55 10.92 8.57 -4.73
CA PHE A 55 10.29 7.27 -4.98
C PHE A 55 10.05 7.08 -6.47
N PHE A 56 10.82 6.18 -7.06
CA PHE A 56 10.79 5.88 -8.49
C PHE A 56 10.59 4.39 -8.73
N ALA A 57 10.16 4.03 -9.94
CA ALA A 57 9.96 2.66 -10.37
C ALA A 57 8.98 1.91 -9.45
N HIS A 58 9.43 0.84 -8.80
CA HIS A 58 8.63 0.01 -7.89
C HIS A 58 8.54 0.54 -6.46
N ALA A 59 9.28 1.60 -6.13
CA ALA A 59 9.26 2.18 -4.79
C ALA A 59 7.91 2.87 -4.52
N ASP A 60 7.24 2.46 -3.44
CA ASP A 60 5.99 3.06 -2.97
C ASP A 60 6.19 3.65 -1.58
N PRO A 61 6.02 4.96 -1.40
CA PRO A 61 6.20 5.60 -0.11
C PRO A 61 5.21 5.12 0.96
N TYR A 62 4.08 4.55 0.58
CA TYR A 62 3.12 3.94 1.51
C TYR A 62 3.58 2.58 2.04
N GLU A 63 4.46 1.87 1.32
CA GLU A 63 5.00 0.58 1.74
C GLU A 63 6.35 0.72 2.45
N THR A 64 7.24 1.55 1.87
CA THR A 64 8.65 1.61 2.27
C THR A 64 9.11 3.01 2.66
N GLY A 65 8.18 3.96 2.88
CA GLY A 65 8.52 5.32 3.29
C GLY A 65 9.25 5.41 4.65
N PRO A 66 9.89 6.56 4.94
CA PRO A 66 10.58 6.76 6.21
C PRO A 66 9.56 6.78 7.36
N TYR A 67 9.80 5.95 8.38
CA TYR A 67 8.86 5.76 9.50
C TYR A 67 9.09 6.76 10.65
N SER A 68 9.12 8.04 10.30
CA SER A 68 9.15 9.17 11.24
C SER A 68 8.55 10.42 10.59
N PRO A 69 8.03 11.39 11.37
CA PRO A 69 7.41 12.59 10.82
C PRO A 69 8.43 13.64 10.37
N GLY A 70 7.99 14.60 9.55
CA GLY A 70 8.75 15.78 9.15
C GLY A 70 9.61 15.61 7.90
N HIS A 71 9.40 14.54 7.13
CA HIS A 71 10.13 14.27 5.90
C HIS A 71 9.33 14.69 4.66
N LEU A 72 10.04 15.02 3.58
CA LEU A 72 9.46 15.35 2.28
C LEU A 72 9.63 14.18 1.33
N ILE A 73 8.56 13.80 0.65
CA ILE A 73 8.53 12.66 -0.26
C ILE A 73 8.05 13.10 -1.64
N PHE A 74 8.76 12.69 -2.68
CA PHE A 74 8.39 12.89 -4.07
C PHE A 74 8.13 11.53 -4.74
N GLN A 75 7.03 11.43 -5.46
CA GLN A 75 6.69 10.29 -6.31
C GLN A 75 6.06 10.78 -7.60
N ALA A 76 6.46 10.24 -8.75
CA ALA A 76 5.78 10.56 -10.01
C ALA A 76 4.33 10.03 -10.00
N ARG A 77 3.39 10.87 -10.41
CA ARG A 77 1.98 10.53 -10.54
C ARG A 77 1.66 10.15 -11.99
N ILE A 78 2.03 8.95 -12.34
CA ILE A 78 1.84 8.38 -13.70
C ILE A 78 1.23 6.99 -13.58
N SER A 79 0.55 6.53 -14.62
CA SER A 79 -0.23 5.28 -14.61
C SER A 79 0.60 4.02 -14.37
N CYS A 80 1.92 4.05 -14.60
CA CYS A 80 2.81 2.92 -14.39
C CYS A 80 3.62 3.00 -13.07
N ALA A 81 3.38 3.99 -12.21
CA ALA A 81 4.05 4.09 -10.91
C ALA A 81 3.05 3.82 -9.76
N PRO A 82 3.41 2.97 -8.77
CA PRO A 82 4.61 2.15 -8.71
C PRO A 82 4.59 0.98 -9.73
N CYS A 83 5.78 0.65 -10.27
CA CYS A 83 5.91 -0.43 -11.25
C CYS A 83 5.87 -1.81 -10.57
N SER A 84 5.38 -2.83 -11.29
CA SER A 84 5.62 -4.20 -10.87
C SER A 84 7.10 -4.56 -11.01
N TYR A 85 7.63 -5.35 -10.08
CA TYR A 85 8.99 -5.90 -10.13
C TYR A 85 9.26 -6.78 -11.38
N ALA A 86 8.20 -7.30 -12.00
CA ALA A 86 8.30 -8.14 -13.20
C ALA A 86 8.43 -7.34 -14.51
N VAL A 87 8.39 -6.00 -14.45
CA VAL A 87 8.39 -5.14 -15.66
C VAL A 87 9.80 -4.61 -15.90
N GLU A 88 10.38 -4.94 -17.05
CA GLU A 88 11.57 -4.25 -17.57
C GLU A 88 11.17 -2.88 -18.13
N CYS A 89 11.77 -1.82 -17.60
CA CYS A 89 11.46 -0.45 -18.02
C CYS A 89 12.59 0.13 -18.86
N ASN A 90 12.28 0.39 -20.14
CA ASN A 90 13.20 1.05 -21.07
C ASN A 90 13.00 2.58 -21.14
N ASN A 91 11.99 3.12 -20.44
CA ASN A 91 11.66 4.53 -20.44
C ASN A 91 11.33 5.02 -19.02
N VAL A 92 12.34 5.51 -18.32
CA VAL A 92 12.24 5.96 -16.91
C VAL A 92 11.58 7.34 -16.78
N ILE A 93 10.40 7.53 -17.34
CA ILE A 93 9.68 8.81 -17.30
C ILE A 93 9.36 9.27 -15.87
N CYS A 94 9.21 8.36 -14.91
CA CYS A 94 9.02 8.70 -13.50
C CYS A 94 10.13 9.60 -12.95
N VAL A 95 11.38 9.37 -13.34
CA VAL A 95 12.51 10.21 -12.93
C VAL A 95 12.44 11.61 -13.58
N GLN A 96 11.95 11.68 -14.82
CA GLN A 96 11.86 12.95 -15.57
C GLN A 96 10.76 13.87 -15.02
N LYS A 97 9.73 13.33 -14.35
CA LYS A 97 8.63 14.12 -13.76
C LYS A 97 9.03 14.83 -12.47
N VAL A 98 10.04 14.37 -11.77
CA VAL A 98 10.50 14.99 -10.53
C VAL A 98 11.65 15.94 -10.84
N HIS A 99 11.33 17.22 -11.05
CA HIS A 99 12.33 18.24 -11.40
C HIS A 99 13.11 18.73 -10.19
N SER A 100 14.43 18.91 -10.34
CA SER A 100 15.34 19.37 -9.29
C SER A 100 14.98 20.74 -8.74
N GLU A 101 14.35 21.59 -9.55
CA GLU A 101 13.89 22.93 -9.17
C GLU A 101 12.85 22.86 -8.04
N TYR A 102 11.95 21.89 -8.09
CA TYR A 102 10.93 21.71 -7.04
C TYR A 102 11.58 21.26 -5.72
N LEU A 103 12.54 20.32 -5.80
CA LEU A 103 13.29 19.90 -4.62
C LEU A 103 14.00 21.09 -3.97
N LEU A 104 14.70 21.88 -4.78
CA LEU A 104 15.44 23.05 -4.31
C LEU A 104 14.50 24.07 -3.66
N LEU A 105 13.39 24.41 -4.32
CA LEU A 105 12.40 25.34 -3.81
C LEU A 105 11.83 24.88 -2.47
N MET A 106 11.45 23.61 -2.35
CA MET A 106 10.90 23.03 -1.12
C MET A 106 11.92 23.06 0.01
N ILE A 107 13.18 22.65 -0.26
CA ILE A 107 14.25 22.67 0.74
C ILE A 107 14.55 24.11 1.21
N GLN A 108 14.62 25.07 0.29
CA GLN A 108 14.85 26.47 0.62
C GLN A 108 13.73 27.04 1.50
N ASN A 109 12.47 26.77 1.13
CA ASN A 109 11.33 27.20 1.91
C ASN A 109 11.31 26.59 3.31
N HIS A 110 11.59 25.29 3.40
CA HIS A 110 11.68 24.59 4.68
C HIS A 110 12.84 25.15 5.56
N TYR A 111 13.99 25.40 4.96
CA TYR A 111 15.14 25.96 5.68
C TYR A 111 14.84 27.34 6.29
N ILE A 112 14.04 28.16 5.59
CA ILE A 112 13.67 29.52 6.04
C ILE A 112 12.50 29.47 7.04
N LYS A 113 11.48 28.65 6.80
CA LYS A 113 10.21 28.67 7.53
C LYS A 113 10.10 27.60 8.62
N GLY A 114 10.97 26.59 8.61
CA GLY A 114 10.94 25.46 9.55
C GLY A 114 9.81 24.45 9.31
N SER A 115 9.07 24.56 8.21
CA SER A 115 7.97 23.66 7.86
C SER A 115 7.83 23.51 6.34
N TRP A 116 7.36 22.34 5.91
CA TRP A 116 7.03 22.12 4.49
C TRP A 116 5.77 22.91 4.13
N GLN A 117 5.85 23.67 3.05
CA GLN A 117 4.75 24.52 2.60
C GLN A 117 4.01 23.87 1.43
N THR A 118 2.70 24.06 1.38
CA THR A 118 1.90 23.74 0.19
C THR A 118 2.34 24.63 -0.99
N LEU A 119 2.26 24.07 -2.19
CA LEU A 119 2.60 24.76 -3.43
C LEU A 119 1.30 25.02 -4.21
N ASP A 120 0.62 26.11 -3.92
CA ASP A 120 -0.70 26.42 -4.51
C ASP A 120 -0.65 26.92 -5.95
N SER A 121 0.53 27.14 -6.54
CA SER A 121 0.64 27.94 -7.77
C SER A 121 1.45 27.33 -8.92
N ILE A 122 1.78 26.05 -8.88
CA ILE A 122 2.60 25.44 -9.94
C ILE A 122 1.74 24.46 -10.75
N SER A 123 1.30 24.91 -11.94
CA SER A 123 0.44 24.14 -12.85
C SER A 123 1.05 22.81 -13.35
N ASP A 124 2.37 22.69 -13.36
CA ASP A 124 3.08 21.51 -13.86
C ASP A 124 3.23 20.38 -12.82
N LEU A 125 2.75 20.59 -11.59
CA LEU A 125 2.86 19.61 -10.51
C LEU A 125 1.76 18.54 -10.50
N GLN A 126 0.84 18.53 -11.45
CA GLN A 126 -0.23 17.51 -11.53
C GLN A 126 0.30 16.10 -11.79
N GLU A 127 1.54 15.99 -12.28
CA GLU A 127 2.19 14.69 -12.55
C GLU A 127 3.15 14.23 -11.43
N VAL A 128 3.13 14.93 -10.29
CA VAL A 128 3.98 14.60 -9.12
C VAL A 128 3.14 14.61 -7.85
N ASN A 129 3.26 13.57 -7.06
CA ASN A 129 2.82 13.58 -5.68
C ASN A 129 3.95 14.11 -4.81
N ILE A 130 3.64 15.09 -3.97
CA ILE A 130 4.55 15.61 -2.95
C ILE A 130 3.87 15.46 -1.61
N PHE A 131 4.50 14.72 -0.69
CA PHE A 131 3.96 14.45 0.63
C PHE A 131 4.90 14.95 1.73
N GLU A 132 4.31 15.33 2.85
CA GLU A 132 4.99 15.40 4.12
C GLU A 132 4.64 14.18 4.96
N THR A 133 5.63 13.53 5.58
CA THR A 133 5.35 12.52 6.60
C THR A 133 4.91 13.19 7.89
N CYS A 134 3.78 12.80 8.44
CA CYS A 134 3.26 13.31 9.71
C CYS A 134 2.73 12.17 10.58
N LEU A 135 2.50 12.44 11.86
CA LEU A 135 1.81 11.48 12.74
C LEU A 135 0.32 11.48 12.42
N GLY A 136 -0.20 10.32 12.06
CA GLY A 136 -1.62 10.09 11.93
C GLY A 136 -2.35 9.99 13.28
N TYR A 137 -3.67 10.00 13.24
CA TYR A 137 -4.52 9.82 14.43
C TYR A 137 -4.32 8.47 15.12
N ASP A 138 -3.84 7.47 14.39
CA ASP A 138 -3.54 6.11 14.83
C ASP A 138 -2.11 5.95 15.35
N ARG A 139 -1.36 7.05 15.51
CA ARG A 139 0.07 7.11 15.84
C ARG A 139 0.99 6.46 14.79
N GLY A 140 0.46 6.00 13.66
CA GLY A 140 1.23 5.61 12.50
C GLY A 140 1.74 6.82 11.72
N ILE A 141 2.60 6.57 10.73
CA ILE A 141 3.02 7.63 9.80
C ILE A 141 2.00 7.75 8.68
N HIS A 142 1.52 8.98 8.50
CA HIS A 142 0.63 9.38 7.42
C HIS A 142 1.40 10.22 6.40
N LEU A 143 1.10 10.04 5.13
CA LEU A 143 1.63 10.86 4.03
C LEU A 143 0.63 11.95 3.68
N ARG A 144 0.81 13.13 4.26
CA ARG A 144 -0.03 14.29 3.98
C ARG A 144 0.35 14.93 2.65
N PRO A 145 -0.55 15.02 1.67
CA PRO A 145 -0.28 15.70 0.41
C PRO A 145 -0.01 17.20 0.63
N LEU A 146 1.04 17.71 0.01
CA LEU A 146 1.34 19.15 -0.04
C LEU A 146 0.76 19.82 -1.30
N ILE A 147 0.21 19.02 -2.21
CA ILE A 147 -0.52 19.43 -3.41
C ILE A 147 -1.84 18.67 -3.41
N LYS A 148 -2.95 19.39 -3.49
CA LYS A 148 -4.27 18.77 -3.60
C LYS A 148 -4.49 18.23 -5.00
N ASN A 149 -4.22 16.95 -5.19
CA ASN A 149 -4.54 16.23 -6.41
C ASN A 149 -5.99 15.72 -6.37
N TYR A 150 -6.57 15.41 -7.54
CA TYR A 150 -7.89 14.77 -7.60
C TYR A 150 -7.87 13.45 -6.82
N LEU A 151 -8.92 13.24 -6.02
CA LEU A 151 -9.13 11.98 -5.30
C LEU A 151 -9.30 10.83 -6.31
N THR A 152 -8.68 9.68 -6.02
CA THR A 152 -8.81 8.46 -6.82
C THR A 152 -9.41 7.31 -5.99
N LEU A 153 -9.88 6.25 -6.66
CA LEU A 153 -10.32 5.04 -5.96
C LEU A 153 -9.19 4.43 -5.13
N ASN A 154 -7.97 4.41 -5.66
CA ASN A 154 -6.81 3.87 -4.94
C ASN A 154 -6.55 4.63 -3.63
N ASP A 155 -6.72 5.95 -3.61
CA ASP A 155 -6.58 6.75 -2.40
C ASP A 155 -7.63 6.34 -1.35
N ILE A 156 -8.90 6.16 -1.78
CA ILE A 156 -9.99 5.75 -0.90
C ILE A 156 -9.72 4.35 -0.34
N PHE A 157 -9.45 3.38 -1.20
CA PHE A 157 -9.24 2.00 -0.77
C PHE A 157 -7.99 1.84 0.10
N ARG A 158 -6.92 2.59 -0.18
CA ARG A 158 -5.72 2.61 0.67
C ARG A 158 -6.06 3.04 2.10
N GLU A 159 -6.82 4.12 2.27
CA GLU A 159 -7.22 4.57 3.60
C GLU A 159 -8.15 3.57 4.30
N VAL A 160 -9.09 2.98 3.57
CA VAL A 160 -9.98 1.94 4.09
C VAL A 160 -9.17 0.73 4.55
N TYR A 161 -8.27 0.20 3.70
CA TYR A 161 -7.43 -0.94 4.05
C TYR A 161 -6.48 -0.63 5.21
N SER A 162 -5.83 0.52 5.22
CA SER A 162 -4.97 0.92 6.34
C SER A 162 -5.71 0.81 7.67
N LYS A 163 -6.95 1.30 7.75
CA LYS A 163 -7.76 1.22 8.97
C LYS A 163 -8.24 -0.21 9.27
N HIS A 164 -8.64 -0.95 8.24
CA HIS A 164 -9.07 -2.33 8.39
C HIS A 164 -7.95 -3.22 8.93
N TRP A 165 -6.77 -3.15 8.34
CA TRP A 165 -5.61 -3.95 8.76
C TRP A 165 -5.12 -3.61 10.16
N MET A 166 -5.13 -2.35 10.54
CA MET A 166 -4.79 -1.96 11.91
C MET A 166 -5.74 -2.57 12.93
N LYS A 167 -7.05 -2.60 12.65
CA LYS A 167 -8.04 -3.28 13.48
C LYS A 167 -7.77 -4.78 13.54
N PHE A 168 -7.52 -5.42 12.40
CA PHE A 168 -7.25 -6.85 12.28
C PHE A 168 -5.98 -7.27 13.05
N LEU A 169 -4.92 -6.44 13.03
CA LEU A 169 -3.67 -6.69 13.74
C LEU A 169 -3.75 -6.44 15.25
N GLY A 170 -4.94 -6.18 15.79
CA GLY A 170 -5.17 -6.12 17.24
C GLY A 170 -4.90 -4.78 17.89
N SER A 171 -4.82 -3.71 17.11
CA SER A 171 -4.74 -2.34 17.63
C SER A 171 -6.11 -1.88 18.14
N THR A 172 -6.46 -2.27 19.36
CA THR A 172 -7.78 -2.05 19.98
C THR A 172 -8.15 -0.56 20.15
N GLU A 173 -7.19 0.34 20.16
CA GLU A 173 -7.43 1.77 20.30
C GLU A 173 -7.96 2.45 19.02
N ILE A 174 -7.91 1.77 17.85
CA ILE A 174 -8.29 2.33 16.55
C ILE A 174 -9.78 2.16 16.25
N SER A 175 -10.54 1.48 17.11
CA SER A 175 -11.99 1.27 16.94
C SER A 175 -12.82 2.56 16.88
N ALA A 176 -12.26 3.71 17.24
CA ALA A 176 -12.90 5.02 17.19
C ALA A 176 -12.71 5.78 15.85
N LEU A 177 -11.88 5.27 14.92
CA LEU A 177 -11.74 5.85 13.59
C LEU A 177 -12.92 5.41 12.72
N THR A 178 -14.00 6.17 12.83
CA THR A 178 -15.24 5.97 12.08
C THR A 178 -15.05 6.30 10.60
N SER A 179 -15.96 5.81 9.75
CA SER A 179 -16.08 6.21 8.34
C SER A 179 -16.03 7.73 8.14
N ARG A 180 -16.50 8.49 9.14
CA ARG A 180 -16.44 9.95 9.16
C ARG A 180 -15.00 10.47 9.20
N SER A 181 -14.10 9.86 9.97
CA SER A 181 -12.70 10.29 10.04
C SER A 181 -11.91 10.03 8.75
N ILE A 182 -12.24 8.97 8.00
CA ILE A 182 -11.67 8.73 6.67
C ILE A 182 -12.18 9.80 5.69
N GLY A 183 -13.49 10.08 5.69
CA GLY A 183 -14.07 11.11 4.84
C GLY A 183 -13.48 12.49 5.11
N ASP A 184 -13.34 12.88 6.37
CA ASP A 184 -12.74 14.17 6.76
C ASP A 184 -11.27 14.26 6.30
N LEU A 185 -10.49 13.17 6.39
CA LEU A 185 -9.11 13.11 5.93
C LEU A 185 -9.05 13.28 4.41
N LEU A 186 -9.85 12.53 3.66
CA LEU A 186 -9.87 12.62 2.19
C LEU A 186 -10.29 14.01 1.69
N LEU A 187 -11.29 14.64 2.35
CA LEU A 187 -11.75 15.99 2.01
C LEU A 187 -10.68 17.06 2.30
N ASN A 188 -9.86 16.86 3.33
CA ASN A 188 -8.80 17.78 3.66
C ASN A 188 -7.59 17.66 2.71
N ASP A 189 -7.24 16.43 2.32
CA ASP A 189 -6.01 16.12 1.62
C ASP A 189 -6.14 16.13 0.10
N TYR A 190 -7.36 15.96 -0.44
CA TYR A 190 -7.60 15.81 -1.88
C TYR A 190 -8.60 16.82 -2.44
N ASP A 191 -8.52 17.06 -3.76
CA ASP A 191 -9.57 17.71 -4.53
C ASP A 191 -10.68 16.69 -4.84
N CYS A 192 -11.82 16.86 -4.20
CA CYS A 192 -12.98 15.96 -4.32
C CYS A 192 -14.02 16.44 -5.35
N SER A 193 -13.66 17.32 -6.27
CA SER A 193 -14.58 17.82 -7.30
C SER A 193 -15.16 16.72 -8.21
N ASN A 194 -14.47 15.58 -8.30
CA ASN A 194 -14.87 14.40 -9.07
C ASN A 194 -15.68 13.36 -8.26
N ILE A 195 -16.09 13.67 -7.02
CA ILE A 195 -16.70 12.72 -6.07
C ILE A 195 -17.91 11.97 -6.64
N ILE A 196 -18.75 12.62 -7.44
CA ILE A 196 -19.93 11.98 -8.04
C ILE A 196 -19.54 10.84 -8.98
N SER A 197 -18.47 11.03 -9.75
CA SER A 197 -17.93 9.98 -10.63
C SER A 197 -17.34 8.83 -9.82
N LEU A 198 -16.65 9.14 -8.73
CA LEU A 198 -16.08 8.13 -7.82
C LEU A 198 -17.15 7.31 -7.10
N LEU A 199 -18.22 7.93 -6.66
CA LEU A 199 -19.34 7.21 -6.01
C LEU A 199 -19.92 6.13 -6.91
N LYS A 200 -20.11 6.40 -8.22
CA LYS A 200 -20.56 5.38 -9.18
C LYS A 200 -19.56 4.22 -9.31
N GLN A 201 -18.28 4.51 -9.29
CA GLN A 201 -17.26 3.48 -9.35
C GLN A 201 -17.19 2.67 -8.04
N ILE A 202 -17.38 3.30 -6.88
CA ILE A 202 -17.45 2.64 -5.57
C ILE A 202 -18.66 1.69 -5.54
N GLU A 203 -19.81 2.08 -6.11
CA GLU A 203 -20.99 1.22 -6.19
C GLU A 203 -20.69 -0.09 -6.93
N VAL A 204 -19.94 -0.03 -8.03
CA VAL A 204 -19.48 -1.24 -8.76
C VAL A 204 -18.61 -2.12 -7.87
N LYS A 205 -17.68 -1.52 -7.09
CA LYS A 205 -16.82 -2.27 -6.17
C LYS A 205 -17.60 -2.87 -5.01
N TYR A 206 -18.59 -2.15 -4.51
CA TYR A 206 -19.51 -2.68 -3.50
C TYR A 206 -20.27 -3.93 -4.01
N CYS A 207 -20.76 -3.90 -5.25
CA CYS A 207 -21.37 -5.09 -5.86
C CYS A 207 -20.38 -6.27 -5.92
N ALA A 208 -19.14 -6.02 -6.29
CA ALA A 208 -18.09 -7.06 -6.34
C ALA A 208 -17.77 -7.63 -4.95
N LEU A 209 -17.75 -6.81 -3.90
CA LEU A 209 -17.62 -7.28 -2.51
C LEU A 209 -18.78 -8.17 -2.10
N ARG A 210 -20.01 -7.80 -2.48
CA ARG A 210 -21.20 -8.64 -2.25
C ARG A 210 -21.14 -9.98 -2.99
N ASP A 211 -20.50 -10.02 -4.14
CA ASP A 211 -20.29 -11.28 -4.84
C ASP A 211 -19.23 -12.15 -4.16
N LEU A 212 -18.13 -11.57 -3.63
CA LEU A 212 -17.18 -12.30 -2.77
C LEU A 212 -17.88 -12.88 -1.53
N GLU A 213 -18.76 -12.10 -0.87
CA GLU A 213 -19.55 -12.56 0.28
C GLU A 213 -20.39 -13.79 -0.07
N LYS A 214 -21.12 -13.77 -1.21
CA LYS A 214 -21.92 -14.91 -1.66
C LYS A 214 -21.08 -16.15 -1.93
N LEU A 215 -19.93 -15.99 -2.62
CA LEU A 215 -19.00 -17.08 -2.89
C LEU A 215 -18.45 -17.69 -1.60
N ALA A 216 -18.11 -16.84 -0.62
CA ALA A 216 -17.61 -17.29 0.67
C ALA A 216 -18.67 -18.07 1.46
N VAL A 217 -19.93 -17.59 1.50
CA VAL A 217 -21.04 -18.31 2.13
C VAL A 217 -21.25 -19.68 1.49
N GLN A 218 -21.21 -19.77 0.15
CA GLN A 218 -21.35 -21.03 -0.57
C GLN A 218 -20.19 -21.99 -0.27
N GLY A 219 -18.96 -21.48 -0.21
CA GLY A 219 -17.78 -22.26 0.18
C GLY A 219 -17.87 -22.83 1.59
N ILE A 220 -18.38 -22.04 2.54
CA ILE A 220 -18.68 -22.53 3.91
C ILE A 220 -19.70 -23.67 3.89
N CYS A 221 -20.75 -23.56 3.06
CA CYS A 221 -21.77 -24.59 2.96
C CYS A 221 -21.17 -25.92 2.43
N TYR A 222 -20.38 -25.87 1.36
CA TYR A 222 -19.75 -27.06 0.81
C TYR A 222 -18.70 -27.68 1.77
N ALA A 223 -17.90 -26.87 2.41
CA ALA A 223 -16.95 -27.32 3.42
C ALA A 223 -17.64 -28.00 4.61
N ASN A 224 -18.75 -27.44 5.11
CA ASN A 224 -19.55 -28.03 6.17
C ASN A 224 -20.16 -29.36 5.76
N GLU A 225 -20.63 -29.50 4.53
CA GLU A 225 -21.18 -30.78 4.03
C GLU A 225 -20.12 -31.89 4.06
N ILE A 226 -18.88 -31.61 3.65
CA ILE A 226 -17.79 -32.58 3.73
C ILE A 226 -17.46 -32.91 5.20
N ILE A 227 -17.40 -31.91 6.07
CA ILE A 227 -17.13 -32.12 7.50
C ILE A 227 -18.20 -32.99 8.15
N PHE A 228 -19.48 -32.81 7.75
CA PHE A 228 -20.59 -33.58 8.32
C PHE A 228 -20.58 -35.06 7.90
N ILE A 229 -20.00 -35.42 6.75
CA ILE A 229 -19.83 -36.83 6.34
C ILE A 229 -19.04 -37.63 7.39
N GLY A 230 -18.06 -36.98 8.04
CA GLY A 230 -17.26 -37.61 9.09
C GLY A 230 -16.28 -38.69 8.59
N PRO A 231 -15.28 -39.04 9.41
CA PRO A 231 -14.20 -39.92 8.97
C PRO A 231 -14.65 -41.35 8.65
N ASP A 232 -15.63 -41.88 9.35
CA ASP A 232 -16.11 -43.25 9.19
C ASP A 232 -16.86 -43.50 7.89
N GLN A 233 -17.35 -42.43 7.23
CA GLN A 233 -18.13 -42.51 6.01
C GLN A 233 -17.38 -42.06 4.75
N ILE A 234 -16.11 -41.67 4.84
CA ILE A 234 -15.32 -41.18 3.69
C ILE A 234 -15.36 -42.14 2.51
N SER A 235 -15.10 -43.45 2.75
CA SER A 235 -15.06 -44.46 1.69
C SER A 235 -16.42 -44.64 1.02
N ALA A 236 -17.50 -44.60 1.77
CA ALA A 236 -18.87 -44.75 1.24
C ALA A 236 -19.33 -43.51 0.46
N GLN A 237 -18.83 -42.31 0.83
CA GLN A 237 -19.23 -41.04 0.27
C GLN A 237 -18.17 -40.38 -0.64
N ILE A 238 -17.18 -41.16 -1.09
CA ILE A 238 -16.01 -40.63 -1.82
C ILE A 238 -16.40 -39.87 -3.10
N VAL A 239 -17.45 -40.28 -3.80
CA VAL A 239 -17.95 -39.63 -5.00
C VAL A 239 -18.51 -38.25 -4.66
N ARG A 240 -19.26 -38.16 -3.55
CA ARG A 240 -19.83 -36.88 -3.06
C ARG A 240 -18.74 -35.93 -2.62
N ILE A 241 -17.75 -36.42 -1.87
CA ILE A 241 -16.59 -35.62 -1.43
C ILE A 241 -15.83 -35.07 -2.65
N LYS A 242 -15.53 -35.91 -3.65
CA LYS A 242 -14.85 -35.43 -4.88
C LYS A 242 -15.65 -34.35 -5.61
N HIS A 243 -16.97 -34.52 -5.68
CA HIS A 243 -17.83 -33.50 -6.31
C HIS A 243 -17.75 -32.19 -5.55
N LEU A 244 -17.94 -32.20 -4.23
CA LEU A 244 -17.88 -30.99 -3.40
C LEU A 244 -16.50 -30.34 -3.41
N SER A 245 -15.41 -31.12 -3.43
CA SER A 245 -14.05 -30.59 -3.56
C SER A 245 -13.87 -29.83 -4.88
N LYS A 246 -14.42 -30.37 -5.97
CA LYS A 246 -14.38 -29.68 -7.28
C LYS A 246 -15.19 -28.38 -7.27
N GLU A 247 -16.37 -28.37 -6.64
CA GLU A 247 -17.17 -27.15 -6.46
C GLU A 247 -16.39 -26.09 -5.65
N ILE A 248 -15.67 -26.51 -4.59
CA ILE A 248 -14.78 -25.63 -3.82
C ILE A 248 -13.67 -25.04 -4.69
N GLU A 249 -13.00 -25.84 -5.53
CA GLU A 249 -11.98 -25.37 -6.46
C GLU A 249 -12.52 -24.31 -7.42
N MET A 250 -13.74 -24.54 -7.98
CA MET A 250 -14.39 -23.57 -8.88
C MET A 250 -14.76 -22.25 -8.15
N LEU A 251 -15.16 -22.32 -6.89
CA LEU A 251 -15.40 -21.12 -6.07
C LEU A 251 -14.11 -20.35 -5.82
N ASP A 252 -13.02 -21.04 -5.50
CA ASP A 252 -11.70 -20.43 -5.28
C ASP A 252 -11.19 -19.70 -6.53
N GLU A 253 -11.36 -20.29 -7.70
CA GLU A 253 -11.05 -19.65 -8.97
C GLU A 253 -11.94 -18.41 -9.19
N SER A 254 -13.23 -18.49 -8.87
CA SER A 254 -14.16 -17.38 -9.00
C SER A 254 -13.78 -16.22 -8.06
N ILE A 255 -13.37 -16.49 -6.84
CA ILE A 255 -12.87 -15.48 -5.88
C ILE A 255 -11.63 -14.80 -6.45
N SER A 256 -10.68 -15.57 -7.01
CA SER A 256 -9.48 -15.02 -7.64
C SER A 256 -9.81 -14.15 -8.86
N GLN A 257 -10.81 -14.53 -9.65
CA GLN A 257 -11.28 -13.76 -10.81
C GLN A 257 -11.90 -12.42 -10.39
N VAL A 258 -12.67 -12.37 -9.31
CA VAL A 258 -13.24 -11.11 -8.79
C VAL A 258 -12.11 -10.13 -8.46
N GLY A 259 -11.04 -10.58 -7.78
CA GLY A 259 -9.87 -9.74 -7.49
C GLY A 259 -9.13 -9.30 -8.74
N PHE A 260 -9.05 -10.14 -9.78
CA PHE A 260 -8.43 -9.78 -11.05
C PHE A 260 -9.22 -8.70 -11.80
N ILE A 261 -10.55 -8.80 -11.83
CA ILE A 261 -11.44 -7.83 -12.50
C ILE A 261 -11.51 -6.51 -11.73
N HIS A 262 -11.38 -6.56 -10.41
CA HIS A 262 -11.48 -5.42 -9.52
C HIS A 262 -10.19 -5.24 -8.69
N PRO A 263 -9.15 -4.60 -9.25
CA PRO A 263 -7.84 -4.51 -8.61
C PRO A 263 -7.86 -3.88 -7.20
N GLU A 264 -8.81 -2.98 -6.92
CA GLU A 264 -8.93 -2.32 -5.62
C GLU A 264 -9.33 -3.29 -4.49
N ILE A 265 -10.05 -4.36 -4.82
CA ILE A 265 -10.45 -5.40 -3.84
C ILE A 265 -9.59 -6.67 -3.95
N LYS A 266 -8.61 -6.68 -4.84
CA LYS A 266 -7.65 -7.78 -5.01
C LYS A 266 -6.93 -8.21 -3.71
N PRO A 267 -6.56 -7.30 -2.78
CA PRO A 267 -5.94 -7.71 -1.52
C PRO A 267 -6.75 -8.76 -0.74
N LEU A 268 -8.08 -8.71 -0.77
CA LEU A 268 -8.94 -9.69 -0.10
C LEU A 268 -8.85 -11.08 -0.76
N SER A 269 -8.94 -11.14 -2.10
CA SER A 269 -8.82 -12.40 -2.84
C SER A 269 -7.42 -12.99 -2.77
N ASP A 270 -6.37 -12.16 -2.80
CA ASP A 270 -4.99 -12.62 -2.66
C ASP A 270 -4.73 -13.21 -1.27
N MET A 271 -5.22 -12.57 -0.21
CA MET A 271 -5.12 -13.14 1.15
C MET A 271 -5.84 -14.47 1.29
N PHE A 272 -7.04 -14.59 0.75
CA PHE A 272 -7.78 -15.85 0.71
C PHE A 272 -6.96 -16.94 0.00
N THR A 273 -6.44 -16.65 -1.20
CA THR A 273 -5.63 -17.59 -1.99
C THR A 273 -4.37 -18.00 -1.24
N LYS A 274 -3.64 -17.04 -0.65
CA LYS A 274 -2.42 -17.30 0.12
C LYS A 274 -2.66 -18.18 1.35
N ARG A 275 -3.78 -18.01 2.04
CA ARG A 275 -4.14 -18.89 3.16
C ARG A 275 -4.35 -20.33 2.69
N LYS A 276 -4.99 -20.52 1.54
CA LYS A 276 -5.25 -21.87 0.98
C LYS A 276 -3.99 -22.53 0.41
N GLU A 277 -3.05 -21.79 -0.15
CA GLU A 277 -1.76 -22.32 -0.62
C GLU A 277 -0.93 -22.99 0.49
N ASN A 278 -1.19 -22.65 1.76
CA ASN A 278 -0.47 -23.21 2.90
C ASN A 278 -1.07 -24.52 3.46
N PHE A 279 -2.13 -25.05 2.84
CA PHE A 279 -2.74 -26.30 3.28
C PHE A 279 -1.82 -27.50 3.07
N GLN A 280 -1.79 -28.39 4.06
CA GLN A 280 -0.95 -29.58 4.03
C GLN A 280 -1.77 -30.85 4.31
N GLY A 281 -1.37 -31.94 3.66
CA GLY A 281 -1.98 -33.26 3.85
C GLY A 281 -3.10 -33.56 2.84
N ASN A 282 -3.68 -34.77 2.99
CA ASN A 282 -4.68 -35.30 2.04
C ASN A 282 -5.99 -35.71 2.75
N ASP A 283 -6.17 -35.34 4.02
CA ASP A 283 -7.40 -35.61 4.76
C ASP A 283 -8.50 -34.62 4.34
N PRO A 284 -9.55 -35.10 3.65
CA PRO A 284 -10.58 -34.21 3.11
C PRO A 284 -11.35 -33.44 4.19
N ILE A 285 -11.51 -34.04 5.38
CA ILE A 285 -12.23 -33.40 6.49
C ILE A 285 -11.38 -32.24 7.05
N LYS A 286 -10.09 -32.51 7.32
CA LYS A 286 -9.17 -31.49 7.80
C LYS A 286 -9.03 -30.33 6.82
N LEU A 287 -8.84 -30.65 5.53
CA LEU A 287 -8.76 -29.64 4.47
C LEU A 287 -10.04 -28.80 4.37
N SER A 288 -11.22 -29.44 4.55
CA SER A 288 -12.49 -28.71 4.55
C SER A 288 -12.65 -27.84 5.78
N GLN A 289 -12.16 -28.24 6.96
CA GLN A 289 -12.14 -27.40 8.16
C GLN A 289 -11.27 -26.16 7.98
N GLU A 290 -10.11 -26.32 7.35
CA GLU A 290 -9.22 -25.20 7.03
C GLU A 290 -9.82 -24.29 5.96
N SER A 291 -10.40 -24.85 4.88
CA SER A 291 -11.12 -24.09 3.86
C SER A 291 -12.25 -23.25 4.44
N ARG A 292 -13.07 -23.85 5.33
CA ARG A 292 -14.13 -23.12 6.03
C ARG A 292 -13.62 -21.90 6.78
N LYS A 293 -12.47 -22.03 7.48
CA LYS A 293 -11.86 -20.89 8.19
C LYS A 293 -11.42 -19.79 7.22
N CYS A 294 -10.89 -20.15 6.04
CA CYS A 294 -10.52 -19.16 5.02
C CYS A 294 -11.74 -18.41 4.49
N TYR A 295 -12.84 -19.09 4.20
CA TYR A 295 -14.09 -18.44 3.77
C TYR A 295 -14.71 -17.58 4.87
N GLN A 296 -14.65 -18.03 6.14
CA GLN A 296 -15.10 -17.22 7.29
C GLN A 296 -14.29 -15.93 7.42
N ALA A 297 -12.97 -16.04 7.29
CA ALA A 297 -12.10 -14.88 7.31
C ALA A 297 -12.39 -13.92 6.15
N LEU A 298 -12.65 -14.43 4.94
CA LEU A 298 -13.04 -13.59 3.80
C LEU A 298 -14.35 -12.83 4.05
N LEU A 299 -15.32 -13.43 4.76
CA LEU A 299 -16.55 -12.74 5.16
C LEU A 299 -16.34 -11.64 6.21
N GLU A 300 -15.39 -11.85 7.13
CA GLU A 300 -15.08 -10.88 8.19
C GLU A 300 -14.26 -9.69 7.67
N GLU A 301 -13.53 -9.90 6.60
CA GLU A 301 -12.60 -8.94 5.99
C GLU A 301 -13.22 -8.14 4.83
N GLY A 302 -14.25 -8.67 4.15
CA GLY A 302 -15.00 -8.00 3.07
C GLY A 302 -16.16 -7.18 3.61
#